data_43ebbedf25bf1095b87a5a74447621b4
#
_entry.id   43ebbedf25bf1095b87a5a74447621b4
#
_cell.length_a   1.000
_cell.length_b   1.000
_cell.length_c   1.000
_cell.angle_alpha   90.00
_cell.angle_beta   90.00
_cell.angle_gamma   90.00
#
_symmetry.space_group_name_H-M   'P 1'
#
loop_
_entity.id
_entity.type
_entity.pdbx_description
1 polymer ?
#
loop_
_entity_poly.entity_id
_entity_poly.type
_entity_poly.pdbx_seq_one_letter_code
_entity_poly.pdbx_strand_id
1 'polypeptide(L)'
;MTEKHSNVVGGSTAKRTIKCPGWRKLSEQAPRDEGSIYAREGTMLHEVIAQVLGENLDPEKLVGVEVAGVVFTADLLEEKLLPNLDAFDEYAVPHYLEFEVEQRVAIPEFPGAFGTADIIGMDSDDMFCCFYWKFGSGVAVSPEENDQGLFYTAGALRKPEYKDWVDRCAGVRIGIIQHGRLDTWDTTVERVEQFVQELEMAVRLGDSENPPFAMGDHCRFCPCMTICPEHQDLAHAALSADGWGDNLAYWIEHADQ
;
A
#
# COMPACT_ATOMS: atom_id res chain seq x y z
N MET A 1 -16.54 -10.15 13.07
CA MET A 1 -15.20 -10.07 12.49
C MET A 1 -15.26 -9.03 11.39
N THR A 2 -14.62 -7.88 11.57
CA THR A 2 -14.51 -6.86 10.52
C THR A 2 -13.57 -7.36 9.44
N GLU A 3 -13.98 -7.31 8.17
CA GLU A 3 -13.12 -7.67 7.05
C GLU A 3 -11.88 -6.77 7.07
N LYS A 4 -10.68 -7.39 7.07
CA LYS A 4 -9.41 -6.66 7.07
C LYS A 4 -9.03 -6.11 5.69
N HIS A 5 -9.55 -6.69 4.61
CA HIS A 5 -9.22 -6.32 3.23
C HIS A 5 -10.48 -6.14 2.39
N SER A 6 -10.44 -5.17 1.49
CA SER A 6 -11.52 -4.92 0.54
C SER A 6 -11.59 -6.03 -0.53
N ASN A 7 -12.81 -6.47 -0.87
CA ASN A 7 -13.06 -7.38 -1.98
C ASN A 7 -13.16 -6.66 -3.33
N VAL A 8 -13.22 -5.34 -3.33
CA VAL A 8 -13.32 -4.52 -4.55
C VAL A 8 -11.94 -3.94 -4.91
N VAL A 9 -11.46 -3.01 -4.08
CA VAL A 9 -10.13 -2.43 -4.19
C VAL A 9 -9.73 -1.83 -2.84
N GLY A 10 -8.46 -1.95 -2.49
CA GLY A 10 -7.86 -1.32 -1.32
C GLY A 10 -6.57 -0.61 -1.72
N GLY A 11 -5.96 0.14 -0.81
CA GLY A 11 -4.74 0.89 -1.10
C GLY A 11 -3.63 0.04 -1.71
N SER A 12 -3.34 -1.12 -1.14
CA SER A 12 -2.29 -2.03 -1.64
C SER A 12 -2.57 -2.66 -3.01
N THR A 13 -3.84 -2.64 -3.46
CA THR A 13 -4.26 -3.21 -4.75
C THR A 13 -4.63 -2.15 -5.80
N ALA A 14 -4.66 -0.86 -5.42
CA ALA A 14 -5.07 0.23 -6.30
C ALA A 14 -4.22 0.28 -7.59
N LYS A 15 -2.89 0.26 -7.46
CA LYS A 15 -1.97 0.22 -8.61
C LYS A 15 -2.30 -0.92 -9.57
N ARG A 16 -2.47 -2.13 -9.05
CA ARG A 16 -2.79 -3.29 -9.88
C ARG A 16 -4.14 -3.15 -10.54
N THR A 17 -5.15 -2.63 -9.84
CA THR A 17 -6.49 -2.42 -10.37
C THR A 17 -6.47 -1.44 -11.55
N ILE A 18 -5.73 -0.34 -11.44
CA ILE A 18 -5.61 0.67 -12.51
C ILE A 18 -4.84 0.09 -13.70
N LYS A 19 -3.72 -0.59 -13.46
CA LYS A 19 -2.84 -1.08 -14.52
C LYS A 19 -3.33 -2.36 -15.20
N CYS A 20 -4.10 -3.20 -14.50
CA CYS A 20 -4.57 -4.49 -14.99
C CYS A 20 -6.00 -4.76 -14.47
N PRO A 21 -7.04 -4.12 -15.03
CA PRO A 21 -8.42 -4.24 -14.52
C PRO A 21 -8.93 -5.66 -14.37
N GLY A 22 -8.51 -6.57 -15.25
CA GLY A 22 -8.94 -7.99 -15.25
C GLY A 22 -8.42 -8.81 -14.07
N TRP A 23 -7.38 -8.35 -13.36
CA TRP A 23 -6.74 -9.11 -12.28
C TRP A 23 -7.74 -9.50 -11.17
N ARG A 24 -8.72 -8.64 -10.87
CA ARG A 24 -9.65 -8.84 -9.76
C ARG A 24 -10.51 -10.10 -9.95
N LYS A 25 -11.17 -10.23 -11.11
CA LYS A 25 -11.94 -11.44 -11.44
C LYS A 25 -11.06 -12.70 -11.47
N LEU A 26 -9.83 -12.56 -11.97
CA LEU A 26 -8.91 -13.67 -12.02
C LEU A 26 -8.42 -14.08 -10.62
N SER A 27 -8.31 -13.13 -9.69
CA SER A 27 -7.85 -13.39 -8.33
C SER A 27 -8.81 -14.28 -7.51
N GLU A 28 -10.08 -14.34 -7.88
CA GLU A 28 -11.05 -15.25 -7.27
C GLU A 28 -10.71 -16.72 -7.52
N GLN A 29 -9.94 -16.99 -8.58
CA GLN A 29 -9.48 -18.32 -8.99
C GLN A 29 -8.03 -18.59 -8.57
N ALA A 30 -7.32 -17.57 -8.07
CA ALA A 30 -5.93 -17.70 -7.67
C ALA A 30 -5.79 -18.57 -6.40
N PRO A 31 -4.69 -19.33 -6.28
CA PRO A 31 -4.37 -20.00 -5.03
C PRO A 31 -4.33 -19.00 -3.87
N ARG A 32 -4.86 -19.40 -2.72
CA ARG A 32 -4.75 -18.57 -1.52
C ARG A 32 -3.29 -18.46 -1.10
N ASP A 33 -2.80 -17.24 -0.98
CA ASP A 33 -1.48 -16.98 -0.41
C ASP A 33 -1.61 -16.93 1.12
N GLU A 34 -0.85 -17.76 1.82
CA GLU A 34 -0.79 -17.76 3.29
C GLU A 34 0.03 -16.56 3.83
N GLY A 35 0.58 -15.76 2.94
CA GLY A 35 1.45 -14.63 3.26
C GLY A 35 2.86 -15.09 3.65
N SER A 36 3.86 -14.36 3.17
CA SER A 36 5.25 -14.62 3.54
C SER A 36 5.52 -14.23 5.00
N ILE A 37 6.62 -14.74 5.57
CA ILE A 37 7.09 -14.31 6.90
C ILE A 37 7.30 -12.79 6.95
N TYR A 38 7.77 -12.18 5.86
CA TYR A 38 7.96 -10.74 5.74
C TYR A 38 6.64 -9.96 5.77
N ALA A 39 5.58 -10.49 5.15
CA ALA A 39 4.24 -9.88 5.21
C ALA A 39 3.68 -9.92 6.64
N ARG A 40 3.87 -11.03 7.35
CA ARG A 40 3.44 -11.18 8.75
C ARG A 40 4.26 -10.28 9.70
N GLU A 41 5.57 -10.15 9.47
CA GLU A 41 6.41 -9.22 10.20
C GLU A 41 5.96 -7.77 9.99
N GLY A 42 5.67 -7.37 8.73
CA GLY A 42 5.10 -6.07 8.42
C GLY A 42 3.79 -5.83 9.18
N THR A 43 2.87 -6.80 9.19
CA THR A 43 1.61 -6.71 9.94
C THR A 43 1.84 -6.52 11.44
N MET A 44 2.81 -7.23 12.02
CA MET A 44 3.17 -7.09 13.43
C MET A 44 3.73 -5.70 13.72
N LEU A 45 4.64 -5.19 12.89
CA LEU A 45 5.23 -3.87 13.08
C LEU A 45 4.19 -2.73 12.94
N HIS A 46 3.23 -2.84 12.01
CA HIS A 46 2.10 -1.90 11.93
C HIS A 46 1.26 -1.90 13.21
N GLU A 47 0.95 -3.07 13.75
CA GLU A 47 0.18 -3.17 15.01
C GLU A 47 0.94 -2.57 16.19
N VAL A 48 2.25 -2.84 16.29
CA VAL A 48 3.09 -2.29 17.37
C VAL A 48 3.19 -0.77 17.29
N ILE A 49 3.48 -0.21 16.11
CA ILE A 49 3.63 1.25 15.96
C ILE A 49 2.30 1.98 16.18
N ALA A 50 1.19 1.34 15.81
CA ALA A 50 -0.15 1.88 16.08
C ALA A 50 -0.42 2.00 17.59
N GLN A 51 -0.02 1.01 18.39
CA GLN A 51 -0.14 1.06 19.84
C GLN A 51 0.81 2.11 20.46
N VAL A 52 2.05 2.19 19.95
CA VAL A 52 3.01 3.21 20.42
C VAL A 52 2.46 4.61 20.22
N LEU A 53 1.98 4.94 19.02
CA LEU A 53 1.50 6.29 18.70
C LEU A 53 0.07 6.55 19.22
N GLY A 54 -0.83 5.57 19.14
CA GLY A 54 -2.24 5.75 19.52
C GLY A 54 -2.46 5.75 21.02
N GLU A 55 -1.68 4.98 21.78
CA GLU A 55 -1.79 4.84 23.23
C GLU A 55 -0.64 5.51 23.99
N ASN A 56 0.30 6.15 23.28
CA ASN A 56 1.51 6.75 23.82
C ASN A 56 2.32 5.77 24.69
N LEU A 57 2.47 4.54 24.18
CA LEU A 57 3.20 3.49 24.88
C LEU A 57 4.69 3.56 24.58
N ASP A 58 5.47 3.20 25.59
CA ASP A 58 6.89 2.97 25.43
C ASP A 58 7.13 1.69 24.60
N PRO A 59 7.77 1.77 23.41
CA PRO A 59 7.95 0.63 22.52
C PRO A 59 8.75 -0.52 23.15
N GLU A 60 9.64 -0.25 24.11
CA GLU A 60 10.40 -1.28 24.81
C GLU A 60 9.48 -2.25 25.58
N LYS A 61 8.34 -1.77 26.10
CA LYS A 61 7.35 -2.58 26.81
C LYS A 61 6.60 -3.56 25.93
N LEU A 62 6.64 -3.36 24.62
CA LEU A 62 5.99 -4.22 23.64
C LEU A 62 6.92 -5.35 23.15
N VAL A 63 8.19 -5.34 23.53
CA VAL A 63 9.13 -6.44 23.21
C VAL A 63 8.62 -7.74 23.84
N GLY A 64 8.47 -8.78 23.02
CA GLY A 64 7.91 -10.07 23.37
C GLY A 64 6.43 -10.25 23.00
N VAL A 65 5.72 -9.19 22.56
CA VAL A 65 4.36 -9.32 22.05
C VAL A 65 4.36 -10.10 20.73
N GLU A 66 3.39 -11.00 20.58
CA GLU A 66 3.21 -11.81 19.38
C GLU A 66 1.99 -11.34 18.59
N VAL A 67 2.18 -11.02 17.31
CA VAL A 67 1.10 -10.65 16.37
C VAL A 67 1.31 -11.41 15.06
N ALA A 68 0.25 -11.98 14.52
CA ALA A 68 0.28 -12.75 13.27
C ALA A 68 1.30 -13.91 13.27
N GLY A 69 1.60 -14.49 14.45
CA GLY A 69 2.59 -15.56 14.59
C GLY A 69 4.04 -15.07 14.49
N VAL A 70 4.29 -13.77 14.66
CA VAL A 70 5.61 -13.16 14.72
C VAL A 70 5.77 -12.45 16.06
N VAL A 71 6.89 -12.69 16.73
CA VAL A 71 7.23 -12.04 18.00
C VAL A 71 7.98 -10.75 17.72
N PHE A 72 7.57 -9.66 18.35
CA PHE A 72 8.31 -8.39 18.31
C PHE A 72 9.54 -8.49 19.19
N THR A 73 10.72 -8.47 18.57
CA THR A 73 12.01 -8.63 19.26
C THR A 73 12.71 -7.29 19.48
N ALA A 74 13.73 -7.28 20.36
CA ALA A 74 14.58 -6.10 20.56
C ALA A 74 15.30 -5.68 19.26
N ASP A 75 15.75 -6.65 18.44
CA ASP A 75 16.38 -6.35 17.15
C ASP A 75 15.41 -5.63 16.20
N LEU A 76 14.13 -6.07 16.14
CA LEU A 76 13.10 -5.40 15.32
C LEU A 76 12.78 -4.01 15.85
N LEU A 77 12.81 -3.81 17.17
CA LEU A 77 12.68 -2.50 17.79
C LEU A 77 13.82 -1.58 17.32
N GLU A 78 15.07 -2.00 17.49
CA GLU A 78 16.25 -1.17 17.19
C GLU A 78 16.48 -0.95 15.70
N GLU A 79 16.29 -2.00 14.88
CA GLU A 79 16.61 -1.94 13.45
C GLU A 79 15.48 -1.38 12.58
N LYS A 80 14.21 -1.54 13.01
CA LYS A 80 13.06 -1.19 12.16
C LYS A 80 12.11 -0.19 12.78
N LEU A 81 11.75 -0.33 14.05
CA LEU A 81 10.72 0.51 14.64
C LEU A 81 11.26 1.90 15.01
N LEU A 82 12.31 1.95 15.85
CA LEU A 82 12.88 3.23 16.33
C LEU A 82 13.34 4.15 15.20
N PRO A 83 14.09 3.68 14.17
CA PRO A 83 14.50 4.59 13.09
C PRO A 83 13.30 5.20 12.33
N ASN A 84 12.21 4.45 12.18
CA ASN A 84 11.02 4.97 11.51
C ASN A 84 10.22 5.93 12.41
N LEU A 85 10.15 5.68 13.72
CA LEU A 85 9.58 6.62 14.68
C LEU A 85 10.35 7.93 14.72
N ASP A 86 11.69 7.85 14.80
CA ASP A 86 12.56 9.03 14.78
C ASP A 86 12.32 9.88 13.51
N ALA A 87 12.26 9.23 12.34
CA ALA A 87 11.99 9.90 11.07
C ALA A 87 10.59 10.57 11.03
N PHE A 88 9.60 9.96 11.68
CA PHE A 88 8.28 10.58 11.84
C PHE A 88 8.32 11.79 12.77
N ASP A 89 8.97 11.67 13.91
CA ASP A 89 9.08 12.74 14.91
C ASP A 89 9.89 13.93 14.39
N GLU A 90 10.94 13.69 13.59
CA GLU A 90 11.70 14.73 12.89
C GLU A 90 10.81 15.62 12.00
N TYR A 91 9.72 15.06 11.48
CA TYR A 91 8.71 15.83 10.75
C TYR A 91 7.60 16.35 11.66
N ALA A 92 6.99 15.48 12.44
CA ALA A 92 5.74 15.77 13.16
C ALA A 92 5.92 16.89 14.20
N VAL A 93 7.04 16.89 14.91
CA VAL A 93 7.31 17.88 15.99
C VAL A 93 7.51 19.30 15.44
N PRO A 94 8.42 19.57 14.48
CA PRO A 94 8.62 20.93 13.94
C PRO A 94 7.40 21.49 13.20
N HIS A 95 6.60 20.62 12.58
CA HIS A 95 5.42 21.04 11.80
C HIS A 95 4.13 21.03 12.63
N TYR A 96 4.21 20.77 13.94
CA TYR A 96 3.05 20.71 14.84
C TYR A 96 1.93 19.84 14.27
N LEU A 97 2.29 18.66 13.75
CA LEU A 97 1.34 17.75 13.11
C LEU A 97 0.28 17.27 14.12
N GLU A 98 -0.97 17.66 13.88
CA GLU A 98 -2.13 17.03 14.54
C GLU A 98 -2.52 15.79 13.74
N PHE A 99 -2.57 14.60 14.37
CA PHE A 99 -2.76 13.36 13.63
C PHE A 99 -3.57 12.31 14.38
N GLU A 100 -4.13 11.40 13.60
CA GLU A 100 -4.76 10.17 14.05
C GLU A 100 -4.10 8.96 13.37
N VAL A 101 -4.07 7.81 14.07
CA VAL A 101 -3.44 6.57 13.58
C VAL A 101 -4.49 5.53 13.23
N GLU A 102 -4.14 4.61 12.31
CA GLU A 102 -4.93 3.41 11.94
C GLU A 102 -6.38 3.74 11.56
N GLN A 103 -6.56 4.75 10.76
CA GLN A 103 -7.88 5.21 10.37
C GLN A 103 -8.46 4.41 9.21
N ARG A 104 -9.60 3.76 9.45
CA ARG A 104 -10.35 3.14 8.37
C ARG A 104 -10.88 4.22 7.42
N VAL A 105 -10.54 4.09 6.15
CA VAL A 105 -10.96 4.97 5.08
C VAL A 105 -11.68 4.18 4.00
N ALA A 106 -12.66 4.81 3.35
CA ALA A 106 -13.43 4.21 2.27
C ALA A 106 -13.68 5.24 1.18
N ILE A 107 -13.83 4.78 -0.05
CA ILE A 107 -14.23 5.61 -1.17
C ILE A 107 -15.70 5.26 -1.47
N PRO A 108 -16.66 6.10 -1.06
CA PRO A 108 -18.10 5.78 -1.15
C PRO A 108 -18.60 5.51 -2.58
N GLU A 109 -17.92 6.07 -3.58
CA GLU A 109 -18.18 5.85 -5.01
C GLU A 109 -18.00 4.38 -5.42
N PHE A 110 -17.23 3.61 -4.63
CA PHE A 110 -16.99 2.18 -4.84
C PHE A 110 -17.42 1.39 -3.61
N PRO A 111 -18.70 0.99 -3.49
CA PRO A 111 -19.16 0.21 -2.35
C PRO A 111 -18.29 -1.03 -2.13
N GLY A 112 -17.74 -1.15 -0.92
CA GLY A 112 -16.80 -2.22 -0.56
C GLY A 112 -15.33 -1.89 -0.79
N ALA A 113 -14.98 -0.73 -1.38
CA ALA A 113 -13.60 -0.25 -1.42
C ALA A 113 -13.23 0.43 -0.10
N PHE A 114 -12.25 -0.13 0.60
CA PHE A 114 -11.76 0.43 1.86
C PHE A 114 -10.30 0.02 2.12
N GLY A 115 -9.70 0.71 3.05
CA GLY A 115 -8.39 0.39 3.59
C GLY A 115 -8.20 1.01 4.96
N THR A 116 -7.04 0.84 5.54
CA THR A 116 -6.64 1.52 6.76
C THR A 116 -5.43 2.39 6.43
N ALA A 117 -5.54 3.69 6.70
CA ALA A 117 -4.45 4.64 6.58
C ALA A 117 -3.71 4.69 7.90
N ASP A 118 -2.39 4.56 7.86
CA ASP A 118 -1.58 4.46 9.07
C ASP A 118 -1.58 5.79 9.85
N ILE A 119 -1.44 6.91 9.15
CA ILE A 119 -1.46 8.26 9.74
C ILE A 119 -2.25 9.19 8.83
N ILE A 120 -3.20 9.92 9.40
CA ILE A 120 -3.91 11.03 8.77
C ILE A 120 -3.76 12.25 9.67
N GLY A 121 -3.39 13.41 9.13
CA GLY A 121 -3.17 14.59 9.94
C GLY A 121 -3.28 15.91 9.18
N MET A 122 -3.08 16.98 9.93
CA MET A 122 -2.96 18.34 9.42
C MET A 122 -1.73 18.99 10.05
N ASP A 123 -0.86 19.56 9.23
CA ASP A 123 0.32 20.25 9.71
C ASP A 123 0.13 21.78 9.83
N SER A 124 1.15 22.46 10.35
CA SER A 124 1.13 23.94 10.53
C SER A 124 1.15 24.73 9.23
N ASP A 125 1.43 24.11 8.11
CA ASP A 125 1.36 24.70 6.77
C ASP A 125 0.00 24.50 6.10
N ASP A 126 -1.00 24.03 6.88
CA ASP A 126 -2.31 23.63 6.41
C ASP A 126 -2.28 22.55 5.31
N MET A 127 -1.26 21.68 5.32
CA MET A 127 -1.24 20.52 4.44
C MET A 127 -2.03 19.36 5.07
N PHE A 128 -2.95 18.78 4.30
CA PHE A 128 -3.62 17.55 4.67
C PHE A 128 -2.64 16.37 4.47
N CYS A 129 -2.17 15.80 5.56
CA CYS A 129 -1.11 14.79 5.56
C CYS A 129 -1.70 13.37 5.57
N CYS A 130 -1.19 12.50 4.70
CA CYS A 130 -1.46 11.08 4.72
C CYS A 130 -0.15 10.32 4.61
N PHE A 131 0.32 9.76 5.73
CA PHE A 131 1.59 9.03 5.77
C PHE A 131 1.35 7.56 6.06
N TYR A 132 2.25 6.70 5.57
CA TYR A 132 2.17 5.28 5.83
C TYR A 132 3.55 4.63 5.92
N TRP A 133 3.60 3.57 6.70
CA TRP A 133 4.81 2.83 7.00
C TRP A 133 5.14 1.78 5.95
N LYS A 134 6.42 1.59 5.68
CA LYS A 134 6.95 0.46 4.93
C LYS A 134 8.11 -0.17 5.68
N PHE A 135 7.90 -1.37 6.20
CA PHE A 135 8.89 -2.11 6.98
C PHE A 135 9.69 -3.14 6.16
N GLY A 136 9.36 -3.31 4.87
CA GLY A 136 10.09 -4.22 4.00
C GLY A 136 11.51 -3.75 3.72
N SER A 137 12.45 -4.69 3.65
CA SER A 137 13.87 -4.43 3.32
C SER A 137 14.14 -4.25 1.81
N GLY A 138 13.08 -4.12 1.01
CA GLY A 138 13.18 -3.99 -0.45
C GLY A 138 13.59 -2.60 -0.93
N VAL A 139 13.38 -2.36 -2.21
CA VAL A 139 13.65 -1.06 -2.84
C VAL A 139 12.77 0.01 -2.20
N ALA A 140 13.34 1.20 -1.96
CA ALA A 140 12.61 2.35 -1.45
C ALA A 140 11.44 2.70 -2.39
N VAL A 141 10.28 2.96 -1.81
CA VAL A 141 9.05 3.32 -2.53
C VAL A 141 8.93 4.83 -2.54
N SER A 142 8.70 5.42 -3.73
CA SER A 142 8.45 6.86 -3.86
C SER A 142 7.02 7.19 -3.44
N PRO A 143 6.80 8.30 -2.70
CA PRO A 143 5.46 8.83 -2.46
C PRO A 143 4.85 9.50 -3.69
N GLU A 144 5.67 9.96 -4.65
CA GLU A 144 5.20 10.63 -5.86
C GLU A 144 4.35 9.70 -6.72
N GLU A 145 3.14 10.14 -7.06
CA GLU A 145 2.13 9.39 -7.83
C GLU A 145 1.88 7.97 -7.28
N ASN A 146 2.00 7.81 -5.97
CA ASN A 146 1.82 6.51 -5.34
C ASN A 146 0.34 6.17 -5.17
N ASP A 147 -0.12 5.16 -5.91
CA ASP A 147 -1.52 4.74 -5.93
C ASP A 147 -2.06 4.33 -4.54
N GLN A 148 -1.23 3.78 -3.65
CA GLN A 148 -1.63 3.43 -2.30
C GLN A 148 -1.86 4.68 -1.44
N GLY A 149 -0.95 5.64 -1.51
CA GLY A 149 -1.07 6.92 -0.82
C GLY A 149 -2.26 7.72 -1.32
N LEU A 150 -2.44 7.80 -2.64
CA LEU A 150 -3.59 8.46 -3.26
C LEU A 150 -4.92 7.81 -2.84
N PHE A 151 -4.97 6.48 -2.74
CA PHE A 151 -6.17 5.77 -2.27
C PHE A 151 -6.52 6.12 -0.82
N TYR A 152 -5.54 6.08 0.07
CA TYR A 152 -5.77 6.41 1.48
C TYR A 152 -6.20 7.87 1.64
N THR A 153 -5.53 8.78 0.95
CA THR A 153 -5.88 10.20 0.95
C THR A 153 -7.29 10.41 0.40
N ALA A 154 -7.65 9.80 -0.72
CA ALA A 154 -8.99 9.91 -1.30
C ALA A 154 -10.09 9.47 -0.32
N GLY A 155 -9.86 8.37 0.38
CA GLY A 155 -10.79 7.89 1.40
C GLY A 155 -10.83 8.81 2.63
N ALA A 156 -9.68 9.36 3.06
CA ALA A 156 -9.59 10.27 4.19
C ALA A 156 -10.30 11.61 3.93
N LEU A 157 -10.11 12.20 2.75
CA LEU A 157 -10.79 13.44 2.35
C LEU A 157 -12.34 13.33 2.34
N ARG A 158 -12.87 12.10 2.33
CA ARG A 158 -14.31 11.81 2.34
C ARG A 158 -14.87 11.53 3.74
N LYS A 159 -14.02 11.48 4.76
CA LYS A 159 -14.47 11.28 6.14
C LYS A 159 -15.08 12.55 6.70
N PRO A 160 -16.32 12.49 7.23
CA PRO A 160 -16.96 13.66 7.83
C PRO A 160 -16.17 14.27 8.99
N GLU A 161 -15.41 13.44 9.72
CA GLU A 161 -14.60 13.83 10.87
C GLU A 161 -13.49 14.81 10.47
N TYR A 162 -13.00 14.74 9.23
CA TYR A 162 -11.90 15.59 8.73
C TYR A 162 -12.40 16.80 7.91
N LYS A 163 -13.72 17.04 7.90
CA LYS A 163 -14.28 18.12 7.09
C LYS A 163 -13.60 19.48 7.35
N ASP A 164 -13.34 19.82 8.60
CA ASP A 164 -12.71 21.09 8.96
C ASP A 164 -11.26 21.18 8.44
N TRP A 165 -10.54 20.05 8.41
CA TRP A 165 -9.22 19.97 7.80
C TRP A 165 -9.28 20.13 6.28
N VAL A 166 -10.21 19.44 5.65
CA VAL A 166 -10.42 19.47 4.20
C VAL A 166 -10.83 20.87 3.73
N ASP A 167 -11.74 21.55 4.45
CA ASP A 167 -12.24 22.87 4.09
C ASP A 167 -11.14 23.95 4.14
N ARG A 168 -10.08 23.78 4.96
CA ARG A 168 -8.99 24.74 5.12
C ARG A 168 -7.67 24.32 4.50
N CYS A 169 -7.54 23.09 4.01
CA CYS A 169 -6.25 22.62 3.55
C CYS A 169 -5.74 23.40 2.32
N ALA A 170 -4.46 23.78 2.37
CA ALA A 170 -3.76 24.42 1.27
C ALA A 170 -3.35 23.43 0.17
N GLY A 171 -3.24 22.14 0.52
CA GLY A 171 -2.86 21.05 -0.36
C GLY A 171 -2.83 19.73 0.38
N VAL A 172 -2.29 18.73 -0.27
CA VAL A 172 -2.16 17.36 0.24
C VAL A 172 -0.68 16.99 0.29
N ARG A 173 -0.25 16.39 1.39
CA ARG A 173 1.09 15.83 1.54
C ARG A 173 1.01 14.33 1.78
N ILE A 174 1.48 13.55 0.83
CA ILE A 174 1.57 12.10 0.94
C ILE A 174 2.99 11.72 1.34
N GLY A 175 3.15 10.88 2.37
CA GLY A 175 4.46 10.49 2.85
C GLY A 175 4.62 8.99 3.04
N ILE A 176 5.84 8.52 2.84
CA ILE A 176 6.23 7.13 3.10
C ILE A 176 7.38 7.14 4.09
N ILE A 177 7.18 6.45 5.20
CA ILE A 177 8.20 6.26 6.21
C ILE A 177 8.80 4.86 6.03
N GLN A 178 10.06 4.83 5.62
CA GLN A 178 10.77 3.60 5.29
C GLN A 178 12.27 3.75 5.57
N HIS A 179 12.88 2.76 6.17
CA HIS A 179 14.33 2.72 6.44
C HIS A 179 14.84 3.95 7.22
N GLY A 180 14.08 4.42 8.19
CA GLY A 180 14.45 5.58 9.00
C GLY A 180 14.41 6.90 8.24
N ARG A 181 13.58 7.01 7.21
CA ARG A 181 13.37 8.24 6.43
C ARG A 181 11.90 8.44 6.14
N LEU A 182 11.46 9.69 6.19
CA LEU A 182 10.19 10.14 5.64
C LEU A 182 10.46 10.85 4.30
N ASP A 183 10.04 10.24 3.22
CA ASP A 183 9.98 10.90 1.92
C ASP A 183 8.57 11.41 1.69
N THR A 184 8.40 12.67 1.24
CA THR A 184 7.10 13.31 1.02
C THR A 184 6.91 13.77 -0.41
N TRP A 185 5.65 13.86 -0.81
CA TRP A 185 5.21 14.43 -2.07
C TRP A 185 4.01 15.34 -1.83
N ASP A 186 4.15 16.59 -2.21
CA ASP A 186 3.08 17.57 -2.14
C ASP A 186 2.28 17.57 -3.43
N THR A 187 0.97 17.51 -3.30
CA THR A 187 0.03 17.47 -4.41
C THR A 187 -1.25 18.24 -4.07
N THR A 188 -2.26 18.14 -4.89
CA THR A 188 -3.51 18.87 -4.71
C THR A 188 -4.71 17.93 -4.52
N VAL A 189 -5.80 18.44 -3.95
CA VAL A 189 -7.07 17.73 -3.85
C VAL A 189 -7.56 17.31 -5.24
N GLU A 190 -7.37 18.16 -6.26
CA GLU A 190 -7.76 17.87 -7.64
C GLU A 190 -7.00 16.66 -8.20
N ARG A 191 -5.69 16.49 -7.87
CA ARG A 191 -4.94 15.29 -8.29
C ARG A 191 -5.51 14.03 -7.64
N VAL A 192 -5.89 14.12 -6.37
CA VAL A 192 -6.53 13.00 -5.65
C VAL A 192 -7.88 12.65 -6.29
N GLU A 193 -8.68 13.65 -6.67
CA GLU A 193 -9.97 13.42 -7.36
C GLU A 193 -9.78 12.82 -8.78
N GLN A 194 -8.73 13.22 -9.50
CA GLN A 194 -8.37 12.58 -10.77
C GLN A 194 -8.03 11.10 -10.58
N PHE A 195 -7.28 10.77 -9.53
CA PHE A 195 -6.99 9.37 -9.19
C PHE A 195 -8.28 8.56 -8.93
N VAL A 196 -9.25 9.14 -8.23
CA VAL A 196 -10.55 8.46 -8.00
C VAL A 196 -11.26 8.18 -9.32
N GLN A 197 -11.22 9.11 -10.29
CA GLN A 197 -11.81 8.89 -11.62
C GLN A 197 -11.05 7.79 -12.41
N GLU A 198 -9.71 7.78 -12.35
CA GLU A 198 -8.89 6.74 -12.96
C GLU A 198 -9.23 5.36 -12.37
N LEU A 199 -9.36 5.30 -11.05
CA LEU A 199 -9.72 4.08 -10.32
C LEU A 199 -11.14 3.61 -10.67
N GLU A 200 -12.10 4.55 -10.80
CA GLU A 200 -13.47 4.25 -11.20
C GLU A 200 -13.52 3.61 -12.60
N MET A 201 -12.81 4.20 -13.55
CA MET A 201 -12.71 3.62 -14.89
C MET A 201 -12.13 2.21 -14.86
N ALA A 202 -11.08 1.99 -14.09
CA ALA A 202 -10.44 0.68 -13.98
C ALA A 202 -11.34 -0.37 -13.31
N VAL A 203 -12.07 0.00 -12.25
CA VAL A 203 -13.03 -0.90 -11.59
C VAL A 203 -14.16 -1.27 -12.57
N ARG A 204 -14.75 -0.31 -13.29
CA ARG A 204 -15.77 -0.56 -14.30
C ARG A 204 -15.27 -1.47 -15.43
N LEU A 205 -14.05 -1.24 -15.90
CA LEU A 205 -13.42 -2.12 -16.91
C LEU A 205 -13.21 -3.53 -16.37
N GLY A 206 -12.81 -3.66 -15.11
CA GLY A 206 -12.66 -4.94 -14.43
C GLY A 206 -13.96 -5.74 -14.29
N ASP A 207 -15.09 -5.03 -14.21
CA ASP A 207 -16.45 -5.63 -14.14
C ASP A 207 -17.04 -5.97 -15.51
N SER A 208 -16.42 -5.54 -16.61
CA SER A 208 -16.87 -5.85 -17.97
C SER A 208 -16.80 -7.35 -18.26
N GLU A 209 -17.49 -7.80 -19.30
CA GLU A 209 -17.50 -9.21 -19.73
C GLU A 209 -16.09 -9.71 -20.08
N ASN A 210 -15.31 -8.87 -20.77
CA ASN A 210 -13.95 -9.17 -21.19
C ASN A 210 -13.00 -8.08 -20.64
N PRO A 211 -12.63 -8.16 -19.35
CA PRO A 211 -11.77 -7.15 -18.75
C PRO A 211 -10.35 -7.25 -19.31
N PRO A 212 -9.69 -6.11 -19.58
CA PRO A 212 -8.33 -6.13 -20.12
C PRO A 212 -7.31 -6.60 -19.08
N PHE A 213 -6.33 -7.35 -19.56
CA PHE A 213 -5.13 -7.70 -18.82
C PHE A 213 -3.94 -6.94 -19.39
N ALA A 214 -2.97 -6.64 -18.55
CA ALA A 214 -1.73 -6.00 -18.95
C ALA A 214 -0.58 -6.46 -18.06
N MET A 215 0.59 -6.62 -18.66
CA MET A 215 1.83 -6.92 -17.95
C MET A 215 2.56 -5.65 -17.53
N GLY A 216 3.28 -5.71 -16.41
CA GLY A 216 4.08 -4.61 -15.91
C GLY A 216 4.63 -4.87 -14.50
N ASP A 217 5.23 -3.84 -13.88
CA ASP A 217 5.81 -3.89 -12.55
C ASP A 217 4.81 -4.29 -11.44
N HIS A 218 3.52 -4.04 -11.66
CA HIS A 218 2.43 -4.46 -10.79
C HIS A 218 2.21 -5.97 -10.75
N CYS A 219 2.84 -6.72 -11.65
CA CYS A 219 2.77 -8.19 -11.68
C CYS A 219 3.67 -8.85 -10.65
N ARG A 220 4.71 -8.16 -10.14
CA ARG A 220 5.73 -8.73 -9.25
C ARG A 220 5.17 -9.53 -8.07
N PHE A 221 4.06 -9.06 -7.50
CA PHE A 221 3.36 -9.72 -6.38
C PHE A 221 1.91 -10.03 -6.72
N CYS A 222 1.64 -10.33 -8.00
CA CYS A 222 0.29 -10.66 -8.43
C CYS A 222 -0.04 -12.12 -8.07
N PRO A 223 -1.10 -12.39 -7.30
CA PRO A 223 -1.47 -13.75 -6.96
C PRO A 223 -1.92 -14.57 -8.17
N CYS A 224 -2.25 -13.89 -9.29
CA CYS A 224 -2.76 -14.52 -10.50
C CYS A 224 -1.67 -14.91 -11.50
N MET A 225 -0.39 -14.67 -11.20
CA MET A 225 0.70 -14.82 -12.19
C MET A 225 0.66 -16.17 -12.92
N THR A 226 0.42 -17.26 -12.18
CA THR A 226 0.41 -18.63 -12.75
C THR A 226 -0.79 -18.95 -13.62
N ILE A 227 -1.89 -18.21 -13.47
CA ILE A 227 -3.14 -18.41 -14.23
C ILE A 227 -3.45 -17.25 -15.16
N CYS A 228 -2.57 -16.24 -15.23
CA CYS A 228 -2.76 -15.04 -16.03
C CYS A 228 -2.58 -15.34 -17.53
N PRO A 229 -3.55 -15.01 -18.39
CA PRO A 229 -3.47 -15.26 -19.82
C PRO A 229 -2.24 -14.59 -20.45
N GLU A 230 -1.91 -13.35 -20.12
CA GLU A 230 -0.75 -12.63 -20.64
C GLU A 230 0.58 -13.34 -20.29
N HIS A 231 0.71 -13.88 -19.06
CA HIS A 231 1.88 -14.65 -18.66
C HIS A 231 1.94 -16.00 -19.35
N GLN A 232 0.79 -16.66 -19.57
CA GLN A 232 0.72 -17.94 -20.29
C GLN A 232 1.09 -17.75 -21.77
N ASP A 233 0.57 -16.71 -22.42
CA ASP A 233 0.89 -16.38 -23.80
C ASP A 233 2.39 -16.08 -23.99
N LEU A 234 2.99 -15.32 -23.04
CA LEU A 234 4.43 -15.07 -23.05
C LEU A 234 5.22 -16.38 -22.89
N ALA A 235 4.82 -17.25 -21.98
CA ALA A 235 5.47 -18.54 -21.77
C ALA A 235 5.34 -19.43 -23.03
N HIS A 236 4.16 -19.48 -23.65
CA HIS A 236 3.95 -20.21 -24.90
C HIS A 236 4.79 -19.64 -26.04
N ALA A 237 4.89 -18.32 -26.19
CA ALA A 237 5.73 -17.67 -27.17
C ALA A 237 7.22 -18.00 -26.97
N ALA A 238 7.68 -17.98 -25.72
CA ALA A 238 9.06 -18.34 -25.37
C ALA A 238 9.37 -19.82 -25.66
N LEU A 239 8.39 -20.73 -25.42
CA LEU A 239 8.52 -22.16 -25.71
C LEU A 239 8.47 -22.47 -27.21
N SER A 240 7.77 -21.64 -27.99
CA SER A 240 7.58 -21.85 -29.44
C SER A 240 8.70 -21.22 -30.29
N ALA A 241 9.49 -20.32 -29.73
CA ALA A 241 10.65 -19.77 -30.41
C ALA A 241 11.75 -20.84 -30.47
N ASP A 242 12.26 -21.12 -31.69
CA ASP A 242 13.30 -22.12 -32.00
C ASP A 242 14.68 -21.81 -31.40
N GLY A 243 14.72 -21.30 -30.18
CA GLY A 243 15.92 -20.86 -29.49
C GLY A 243 15.94 -21.24 -27.99
N TRP A 244 15.68 -22.52 -27.69
CA TRP A 244 15.70 -23.03 -26.32
C TRP A 244 17.04 -22.83 -25.57
N GLY A 245 18.17 -22.63 -26.29
CA GLY A 245 19.50 -22.55 -25.69
C GLY A 245 19.77 -21.25 -24.94
N ASP A 246 19.43 -20.10 -25.52
CA ASP A 246 19.86 -18.81 -24.98
C ASP A 246 18.83 -18.15 -24.06
N ASN A 247 17.53 -18.40 -24.26
CA ASN A 247 16.47 -17.82 -23.44
C ASN A 247 16.20 -18.57 -22.14
N LEU A 248 16.38 -19.89 -22.10
CA LEU A 248 16.16 -20.68 -20.88
C LEU A 248 17.19 -20.34 -19.79
N ALA A 249 18.46 -20.11 -20.17
CA ALA A 249 19.50 -19.67 -19.24
C ALA A 249 19.15 -18.31 -18.62
N TYR A 250 18.68 -17.35 -19.40
CA TYR A 250 18.23 -16.05 -18.92
C TYR A 250 17.09 -16.17 -17.89
N TRP A 251 16.08 -17.01 -18.17
CA TRP A 251 14.93 -17.19 -17.26
C TRP A 251 15.27 -17.96 -16.00
N ILE A 252 16.19 -18.93 -16.06
CA ILE A 252 16.69 -19.65 -14.89
C ILE A 252 17.51 -18.73 -13.99
N GLU A 253 18.37 -17.87 -14.55
CA GLU A 253 19.16 -16.90 -13.79
C GLU A 253 18.31 -15.80 -13.12
N HIS A 254 17.11 -15.50 -13.63
CA HIS A 254 16.26 -14.41 -13.15
C HIS A 254 14.98 -14.90 -12.45
N ALA A 255 14.80 -16.20 -12.30
CA ALA A 255 13.64 -16.78 -11.61
C ALA A 255 13.63 -16.51 -10.09
N ASP A 256 14.79 -16.22 -9.50
CA ASP A 256 14.98 -15.98 -8.07
C ASP A 256 15.11 -14.48 -7.71
N GLN A 257 14.88 -13.56 -8.65
CA GLN A 257 14.85 -12.11 -8.44
C GLN A 257 13.39 -11.60 -8.44
#